data_d8ab054e0769e0076b843c5828a0e09a
#
_entry.id   d8ab054e0769e0076b843c5828a0e09a
#
_cell.length_a   1.000
_cell.length_b   1.000
_cell.length_c   1.000
_cell.angle_alpha   90.00
_cell.angle_beta   90.00
_cell.angle_gamma   90.00
#
_symmetry.space_group_name_H-M   'P 1'
#
loop_
_entity.id
_entity.type
_entity.pdbx_description
1 polymer ?
#
loop_
_entity_poly.entity_id
_entity_poly.type
_entity_poly.pdbx_seq_one_letter_code
_entity_poly.pdbx_strand_id
1 'polypeptide(L)'
;AKLSAVAKLLRDLVALPSVNPAFLPNDPERTGEERIASYLTDLARKQGLEISRQNVLPGRKNLFVRLKPTGKVRRRIVLAPHLDVVPAEDKQFTPRVRNGRLHGRGACDTKGSVAAFFHALLELAKGKNRPAETEILFVGLVDEEYGQSGSRIFGERGPKADLAIAGEPTQLQVVTAHKGNLWLRFETRGKAAHGATPHLGKSAIHEMARITEVLLTEYADELRKRTHPLLGHPSI
;
A
#
# COMPACT_ATOMS: atom_id res chain seq x y z
N ALA A 1 13.00 -23.70 13.88
CA ALA A 1 14.12 -23.27 13.00
C ALA A 1 14.45 -21.80 13.25
N LYS A 2 15.74 -21.43 13.18
CA LYS A 2 16.19 -20.03 13.35
C LYS A 2 15.75 -19.22 12.13
N LEU A 3 15.02 -18.11 12.35
CA LEU A 3 14.60 -17.23 11.26
C LEU A 3 15.80 -16.56 10.59
N SER A 4 15.77 -16.42 9.26
CA SER A 4 16.72 -15.59 8.51
C SER A 4 16.62 -14.11 8.93
N ALA A 5 17.58 -13.29 8.56
CA ALA A 5 17.57 -11.87 8.90
C ALA A 5 16.36 -11.14 8.30
N VAL A 6 16.03 -11.40 7.04
CA VAL A 6 14.84 -10.83 6.38
C VAL A 6 13.54 -11.30 7.04
N ALA A 7 13.46 -12.57 7.46
CA ALA A 7 12.27 -13.09 8.13
C ALA A 7 12.10 -12.51 9.54
N LYS A 8 13.19 -12.19 10.24
CA LYS A 8 13.13 -11.46 11.52
C LYS A 8 12.63 -10.04 11.30
N LEU A 9 13.16 -9.34 10.30
CA LEU A 9 12.70 -7.99 9.95
C LEU A 9 11.21 -8.01 9.61
N LEU A 10 10.75 -8.96 8.79
CA LEU A 10 9.33 -9.11 8.48
C LEU A 10 8.49 -9.34 9.74
N ARG A 11 8.93 -10.24 10.63
CA ARG A 11 8.24 -10.49 11.90
C ARG A 11 8.09 -9.20 12.72
N ASP A 12 9.15 -8.43 12.83
CA ASP A 12 9.16 -7.20 13.62
C ASP A 12 8.24 -6.14 12.97
N LEU A 13 8.23 -6.04 11.63
CA LEU A 13 7.31 -5.15 10.91
C LEU A 13 5.83 -5.56 11.07
N VAL A 14 5.52 -6.86 11.02
CA VAL A 14 4.15 -7.35 11.22
C VAL A 14 3.64 -7.04 12.63
N ALA A 15 4.53 -7.10 13.63
CA ALA A 15 4.20 -6.75 15.01
C ALA A 15 3.93 -5.25 15.25
N LEU A 16 4.20 -4.39 14.27
CA LEU A 16 3.91 -2.96 14.31
C LEU A 16 2.61 -2.68 13.53
N PRO A 17 1.46 -2.44 14.20
CA PRO A 17 0.24 -2.09 13.50
C PRO A 17 0.42 -0.81 12.67
N SER A 18 -0.13 -0.82 11.45
CA SER A 18 -0.10 0.30 10.53
C SER A 18 -1.36 0.37 9.67
N VAL A 19 -2.51 0.12 10.29
CA VAL A 19 -3.81 0.18 9.58
C VAL A 19 -3.99 1.57 8.99
N ASN A 20 -4.47 1.64 7.74
CA ASN A 20 -4.76 2.93 7.11
C ASN A 20 -5.81 3.68 7.93
N PRO A 21 -5.53 4.93 8.36
CA PRO A 21 -6.44 5.70 9.22
C PRO A 21 -7.83 5.94 8.62
N ALA A 22 -7.98 5.87 7.31
CA ALA A 22 -9.28 6.03 6.66
C ALA A 22 -10.28 4.92 7.06
N PHE A 23 -9.79 3.72 7.39
CA PHE A 23 -10.63 2.61 7.85
C PHE A 23 -10.96 2.66 9.33
N LEU A 24 -10.06 3.21 10.16
CA LEU A 24 -10.20 3.27 11.62
C LEU A 24 -9.79 4.66 12.14
N PRO A 25 -10.56 5.73 11.85
CA PRO A 25 -10.13 7.11 12.11
C PRO A 25 -9.95 7.45 13.59
N ASN A 26 -10.56 6.68 14.49
CA ASN A 26 -10.55 6.92 15.95
C ASN A 26 -9.65 5.94 16.71
N ASP A 27 -8.73 5.25 16.03
CA ASP A 27 -7.86 4.24 16.64
C ASP A 27 -6.37 4.55 16.35
N PRO A 28 -5.79 5.54 17.05
CA PRO A 28 -4.40 5.95 16.83
C PRO A 28 -3.37 4.87 17.24
N GLU A 29 -3.75 3.91 18.06
CA GLU A 29 -2.85 2.83 18.49
C GLU A 29 -2.60 1.82 17.38
N ARG A 30 -3.57 1.58 16.51
CA ARG A 30 -3.46 0.63 15.40
C ARG A 30 -3.24 1.28 14.05
N THR A 31 -3.48 2.59 13.92
CA THR A 31 -3.45 3.30 12.63
C THR A 31 -2.16 4.08 12.40
N GLY A 32 -1.89 4.35 11.12
CA GLY A 32 -0.78 5.18 10.65
C GLY A 32 0.53 4.44 10.48
N GLU A 33 1.33 4.94 9.56
CA GLU A 33 2.58 4.31 9.10
C GLU A 33 3.80 4.72 9.91
N GLU A 34 3.68 5.72 10.80
CA GLU A 34 4.85 6.33 11.46
C GLU A 34 5.64 5.32 12.31
N ARG A 35 4.98 4.37 12.95
CA ARG A 35 5.68 3.32 13.74
C ARG A 35 6.64 2.50 12.88
N ILE A 36 6.18 2.06 11.72
CA ILE A 36 7.02 1.33 10.75
C ILE A 36 8.10 2.24 10.21
N ALA A 37 7.72 3.45 9.80
CA ALA A 37 8.66 4.40 9.22
C ALA A 37 9.77 4.80 10.22
N SER A 38 9.46 4.96 11.51
CA SER A 38 10.44 5.22 12.57
C SER A 38 11.35 4.02 12.81
N TYR A 39 10.79 2.81 12.89
CA TYR A 39 11.58 1.59 13.03
C TYR A 39 12.60 1.41 11.88
N LEU A 40 12.14 1.58 10.63
CA LEU A 40 13.04 1.54 9.46
C LEU A 40 14.09 2.66 9.47
N THR A 41 13.69 3.86 9.91
CA THR A 41 14.60 4.99 10.09
C THR A 41 15.75 4.66 11.02
N ASP A 42 15.47 4.03 12.16
CA ASP A 42 16.49 3.67 13.15
C ASP A 42 17.45 2.60 12.61
N LEU A 43 16.95 1.65 11.84
CA LEU A 43 17.79 0.67 11.15
C LEU A 43 18.69 1.33 10.09
N ALA A 44 18.15 2.28 9.32
CA ALA A 44 18.89 3.01 8.30
C ALA A 44 20.00 3.89 8.90
N ARG A 45 19.71 4.59 10.00
CA ARG A 45 20.69 5.42 10.73
C ARG A 45 21.89 4.62 11.19
N LYS A 46 21.69 3.41 11.70
CA LYS A 46 22.78 2.50 12.13
C LYS A 46 23.73 2.11 10.99
N GLN A 47 23.30 2.25 9.74
CA GLN A 47 24.11 1.99 8.54
C GLN A 47 24.59 3.28 7.84
N GLY A 48 24.39 4.45 8.44
CA GLY A 48 24.81 5.73 7.87
C GLY A 48 24.07 6.11 6.56
N LEU A 49 22.85 5.59 6.35
CA LEU A 49 22.06 5.92 5.18
C LEU A 49 21.41 7.29 5.32
N GLU A 50 21.24 7.98 4.22
CA GLU A 50 20.50 9.25 4.20
C GLU A 50 19.00 9.01 4.32
N ILE A 51 18.34 9.82 5.15
CA ILE A 51 16.93 9.69 5.44
C ILE A 51 16.25 11.03 5.21
N SER A 52 15.11 11.01 4.53
CA SER A 52 14.24 12.18 4.41
C SER A 52 12.76 11.76 4.41
N ARG A 53 11.88 12.73 4.56
CA ARG A 53 10.43 12.55 4.60
C ARG A 53 9.76 13.47 3.59
N GLN A 54 8.76 12.97 2.88
CA GLN A 54 7.93 13.73 1.96
C GLN A 54 6.53 13.85 2.55
N ASN A 55 6.04 15.07 2.78
CA ASN A 55 4.68 15.28 3.25
C ASN A 55 3.68 14.82 2.19
N VAL A 56 2.67 14.05 2.60
CA VAL A 56 1.62 13.51 1.73
C VAL A 56 0.24 13.97 2.20
N LEU A 57 -0.11 13.63 3.42
CA LEU A 57 -1.37 13.99 4.09
C LEU A 57 -1.05 14.60 5.47
N PRO A 58 -1.99 15.25 6.13
CA PRO A 58 -1.79 15.73 7.49
C PRO A 58 -1.26 14.61 8.40
N GLY A 59 -0.07 14.80 8.97
CA GLY A 59 0.59 13.84 9.84
C GLY A 59 1.16 12.58 9.15
N ARG A 60 0.96 12.37 7.85
CA ARG A 60 1.42 11.17 7.12
C ARG A 60 2.46 11.54 6.06
N LYS A 61 3.59 10.84 6.06
CA LYS A 61 4.75 11.16 5.21
C LYS A 61 5.35 9.91 4.60
N ASN A 62 5.66 9.95 3.31
CA ASN A 62 6.51 8.93 2.70
C ASN A 62 7.90 8.93 3.36
N LEU A 63 8.46 7.76 3.57
CA LEU A 63 9.82 7.57 4.07
C LEU A 63 10.78 7.37 2.90
N PHE A 64 11.81 8.19 2.80
CA PHE A 64 12.92 8.00 1.87
C PHE A 64 14.17 7.53 2.62
N VAL A 65 14.76 6.44 2.16
CA VAL A 65 16.06 5.96 2.62
C VAL A 65 16.95 5.75 1.40
N ARG A 66 18.06 6.47 1.36
CA ARG A 66 18.93 6.57 0.20
C ARG A 66 20.28 5.93 0.44
N LEU A 67 20.65 5.03 -0.45
CA LEU A 67 22.00 4.51 -0.60
C LEU A 67 22.66 5.19 -1.80
N LYS A 68 23.56 6.15 -1.52
CA LYS A 68 24.38 6.76 -2.56
C LYS A 68 25.38 5.75 -3.12
N PRO A 69 25.73 5.81 -4.41
CA PRO A 69 26.83 5.03 -4.97
C PRO A 69 28.18 5.48 -4.39
N THR A 70 29.22 4.72 -4.66
CA THR A 70 30.59 5.11 -4.28
C THR A 70 31.17 6.23 -5.14
N GLY A 71 30.65 6.37 -6.38
CA GLY A 71 31.02 7.43 -7.33
C GLY A 71 29.86 8.36 -7.66
N LYS A 72 29.85 8.92 -8.86
CA LYS A 72 28.79 9.83 -9.33
C LYS A 72 27.49 9.06 -9.59
N VAL A 73 26.36 9.65 -9.25
CA VAL A 73 25.02 9.10 -9.58
C VAL A 73 24.80 9.25 -11.10
N ARG A 74 24.73 8.12 -11.80
CA ARG A 74 24.34 8.05 -13.21
C ARG A 74 22.99 7.38 -13.40
N ARG A 75 22.57 6.54 -12.44
CA ARG A 75 21.29 5.83 -12.47
C ARG A 75 20.64 5.88 -11.10
N ARG A 76 19.31 5.79 -11.07
CA ARG A 76 18.54 5.66 -9.84
C ARG A 76 17.53 4.54 -9.97
N ILE A 77 17.55 3.63 -9.02
CA ILE A 77 16.55 2.59 -8.85
C ILE A 77 15.71 2.93 -7.61
N VAL A 78 14.40 2.91 -7.78
CA VAL A 78 13.43 3.13 -6.70
C VAL A 78 12.83 1.78 -6.30
N LEU A 79 12.83 1.50 -5.00
CA LEU A 79 12.12 0.40 -4.37
C LEU A 79 10.97 0.99 -3.57
N ALA A 80 9.74 0.80 -4.04
CA ALA A 80 8.55 1.53 -3.57
C ALA A 80 7.46 0.59 -3.03
N PRO A 81 7.62 -0.03 -1.87
CA PRO A 81 6.54 -0.72 -1.18
C PRO A 81 5.70 0.26 -0.38
N HIS A 82 4.43 -0.09 -0.10
CA HIS A 82 3.61 0.66 0.85
C HIS A 82 3.79 0.17 2.29
N LEU A 83 3.45 1.04 3.26
CA LEU A 83 3.64 0.78 4.69
C LEU A 83 2.32 0.54 5.43
N ASP A 84 1.19 0.97 4.89
CA ASP A 84 -0.12 0.76 5.49
C ASP A 84 -0.66 -0.64 5.21
N VAL A 85 -1.72 -1.00 5.93
CA VAL A 85 -2.44 -2.27 5.78
C VAL A 85 -3.93 -2.04 6.02
N VAL A 86 -4.78 -2.93 5.50
CA VAL A 86 -6.21 -2.97 5.81
C VAL A 86 -6.46 -3.40 7.27
N PRO A 87 -7.67 -3.16 7.84
CA PRO A 87 -8.02 -3.58 9.20
C PRO A 87 -7.82 -5.06 9.45
N ALA A 88 -7.55 -5.39 10.69
CA ALA A 88 -7.38 -6.76 11.15
C ALA A 88 -7.67 -6.88 12.66
N GLU A 89 -7.92 -8.09 13.12
CA GLU A 89 -8.00 -8.41 14.54
C GLU A 89 -6.60 -8.32 15.20
N ASP A 90 -6.53 -7.95 16.46
CA ASP A 90 -5.27 -7.75 17.20
C ASP A 90 -4.33 -8.97 17.13
N LYS A 91 -4.89 -10.17 17.15
CA LYS A 91 -4.12 -11.41 17.01
C LYS A 91 -3.33 -11.49 15.70
N GLN A 92 -3.73 -10.76 14.65
CA GLN A 92 -3.05 -10.74 13.36
C GLN A 92 -1.82 -9.81 13.36
N PHE A 93 -1.67 -8.96 14.37
CA PHE A 93 -0.45 -8.20 14.65
C PHE A 93 0.50 -8.93 15.60
N THR A 94 0.16 -10.16 16.00
CA THR A 94 1.06 -11.10 16.68
C THR A 94 1.59 -12.13 15.68
N PRO A 95 2.75 -11.89 15.04
CA PRO A 95 3.25 -12.73 13.96
C PRO A 95 3.56 -14.14 14.45
N ARG A 96 3.15 -15.13 13.67
CA ARG A 96 3.36 -16.56 13.98
C ARG A 96 4.04 -17.26 12.81
N VAL A 97 5.00 -18.10 13.11
CA VAL A 97 5.63 -18.98 12.10
C VAL A 97 5.05 -20.38 12.23
N ARG A 98 4.41 -20.86 11.16
CA ARG A 98 3.83 -22.19 11.08
C ARG A 98 4.12 -22.78 9.69
N ASN A 99 4.59 -24.02 9.64
CA ASN A 99 4.89 -24.73 8.39
C ASN A 99 5.80 -23.92 7.44
N GLY A 100 6.83 -23.26 7.97
CA GLY A 100 7.76 -22.46 7.18
C GLY A 100 7.21 -21.13 6.65
N ARG A 101 5.98 -20.74 7.00
CA ARG A 101 5.34 -19.49 6.61
C ARG A 101 5.14 -18.58 7.81
N LEU A 102 5.33 -17.26 7.59
CA LEU A 102 5.03 -16.23 8.58
C LEU A 102 3.61 -15.72 8.34
N HIS A 103 2.77 -15.82 9.37
CA HIS A 103 1.38 -15.39 9.34
C HIS A 103 1.21 -14.13 10.17
N GLY A 104 0.47 -13.17 9.63
CA GLY A 104 0.10 -11.90 10.25
C GLY A 104 -0.39 -10.89 9.23
N ARG A 105 -1.03 -9.80 9.68
CA ARG A 105 -1.52 -8.74 8.79
C ARG A 105 -0.34 -8.03 8.13
N GLY A 106 -0.41 -7.90 6.79
CA GLY A 106 0.64 -7.29 6.00
C GLY A 106 1.83 -8.22 5.68
N ALA A 107 1.85 -9.48 6.17
CA ALA A 107 2.97 -10.39 5.91
C ALA A 107 3.21 -10.62 4.41
N CYS A 108 2.16 -10.61 3.60
CA CYS A 108 2.21 -10.70 2.14
C CYS A 108 2.04 -9.33 1.50
N ASP A 109 1.01 -8.60 1.92
CA ASP A 109 0.60 -7.31 1.39
C ASP A 109 0.79 -6.21 2.45
N THR A 110 1.89 -5.40 2.43
CA THR A 110 3.09 -5.64 1.61
C THR A 110 4.38 -5.54 2.47
N LYS A 111 4.28 -5.74 3.82
CA LYS A 111 5.46 -5.76 4.72
C LYS A 111 6.51 -6.80 4.33
N GLY A 112 6.10 -7.86 3.60
CA GLY A 112 7.02 -8.82 3.01
C GLY A 112 7.99 -8.16 2.03
N SER A 113 7.47 -7.37 1.11
CA SER A 113 8.27 -6.60 0.15
C SER A 113 9.06 -5.49 0.85
N VAL A 114 8.47 -4.82 1.86
CA VAL A 114 9.20 -3.86 2.72
C VAL A 114 10.43 -4.52 3.32
N ALA A 115 10.27 -5.69 3.95
CA ALA A 115 11.38 -6.41 4.59
C ALA A 115 12.43 -6.85 3.58
N ALA A 116 12.04 -7.37 2.43
CA ALA A 116 12.95 -7.84 1.39
C ALA A 116 13.77 -6.68 0.81
N PHE A 117 13.12 -5.61 0.37
CA PHE A 117 13.78 -4.44 -0.20
C PHE A 117 14.68 -3.73 0.81
N PHE A 118 14.19 -3.55 2.02
CA PHE A 118 14.94 -2.86 3.05
C PHE A 118 16.14 -3.68 3.52
N HIS A 119 15.99 -4.99 3.67
CA HIS A 119 17.10 -5.89 3.99
C HIS A 119 18.18 -5.86 2.90
N ALA A 120 17.78 -5.94 1.61
CA ALA A 120 18.73 -5.85 0.51
C ALA A 120 19.48 -4.50 0.51
N LEU A 121 18.79 -3.38 0.78
CA LEU A 121 19.40 -2.07 0.92
C LEU A 121 20.44 -2.04 2.04
N LEU A 122 20.12 -2.61 3.21
CA LEU A 122 21.06 -2.67 4.36
C LEU A 122 22.29 -3.54 4.05
N GLU A 123 22.11 -4.66 3.36
CA GLU A 123 23.23 -5.54 2.98
C GLU A 123 24.16 -4.85 1.97
N LEU A 124 23.61 -4.13 0.99
CA LEU A 124 24.39 -3.32 0.06
C LEU A 124 25.13 -2.17 0.76
N ALA A 125 24.52 -1.59 1.80
CA ALA A 125 25.17 -0.53 2.58
C ALA A 125 26.39 -1.02 3.37
N LYS A 126 26.34 -2.23 3.92
CA LYS A 126 27.43 -2.85 4.70
C LYS A 126 28.55 -3.40 3.83
N GLY A 127 28.24 -3.85 2.63
CA GLY A 127 29.10 -4.72 1.84
C GLY A 127 30.07 -3.98 0.93
N LYS A 128 31.04 -4.77 0.42
CA LYS A 128 31.96 -4.34 -0.65
C LYS A 128 31.25 -4.17 -2.01
N ASN A 129 30.00 -4.66 -2.13
CA ASN A 129 29.19 -4.65 -3.37
C ASN A 129 28.32 -3.40 -3.49
N ARG A 130 28.66 -2.29 -2.80
CA ARG A 130 27.96 -1.03 -2.97
C ARG A 130 28.07 -0.57 -4.43
N PRO A 131 26.96 -0.20 -5.09
CA PRO A 131 26.98 0.21 -6.50
C PRO A 131 27.94 1.40 -6.73
N ALA A 132 28.67 1.37 -7.86
CA ALA A 132 29.60 2.43 -8.21
C ALA A 132 28.92 3.71 -8.72
N GLU A 133 27.83 3.56 -9.50
CA GLU A 133 27.18 4.68 -10.20
C GLU A 133 25.64 4.67 -10.07
N THR A 134 25.05 3.68 -9.35
CA THR A 134 23.61 3.56 -9.19
C THR A 134 23.20 3.92 -7.76
N GLU A 135 22.40 4.96 -7.63
CA GLU A 135 21.71 5.28 -6.38
C GLU A 135 20.53 4.31 -6.19
N ILE A 136 20.37 3.77 -5.01
CA ILE A 136 19.18 2.99 -4.63
C ILE A 136 18.39 3.79 -3.61
N LEU A 137 17.12 4.04 -3.95
CA LEU A 137 16.19 4.80 -3.12
C LEU A 137 15.04 3.90 -2.69
N PHE A 138 14.99 3.58 -1.40
CA PHE A 138 13.81 2.97 -0.81
C PHE A 138 12.80 4.07 -0.48
N VAL A 139 11.55 3.88 -0.91
CA VAL A 139 10.43 4.79 -0.67
C VAL A 139 9.30 4.01 0.01
N GLY A 140 9.20 4.11 1.33
CA GLY A 140 8.05 3.59 2.06
C GLY A 140 6.85 4.50 1.84
N LEU A 141 5.90 4.05 1.03
CA LEU A 141 4.73 4.81 0.63
C LEU A 141 3.64 4.72 1.69
N VAL A 142 2.91 5.81 1.89
CA VAL A 142 1.72 5.86 2.76
C VAL A 142 0.45 5.85 1.92
N ASP A 143 -0.67 5.40 2.52
CA ASP A 143 -2.02 5.53 1.96
C ASP A 143 -2.26 4.73 0.68
N GLU A 144 -1.63 3.57 0.51
CA GLU A 144 -1.87 2.72 -0.66
C GLU A 144 -3.26 2.09 -0.59
N GLU A 145 -3.63 1.51 0.55
CA GLU A 145 -4.83 0.70 0.77
C GLU A 145 -6.16 1.50 0.65
N TYR A 146 -6.08 2.84 0.55
CA TYR A 146 -7.27 3.66 0.46
C TYR A 146 -7.20 4.71 -0.65
N GLY A 147 -6.34 5.71 -0.51
CA GLY A 147 -6.33 6.90 -1.39
C GLY A 147 -5.19 6.95 -2.38
N GLN A 148 -4.18 6.08 -2.24
CA GLN A 148 -2.95 6.03 -3.04
C GLN A 148 -2.21 7.37 -3.09
N SER A 149 -2.41 8.20 -2.07
CA SER A 149 -1.88 9.57 -2.01
C SER A 149 -0.35 9.58 -1.99
N GLY A 150 0.27 8.59 -1.32
CA GLY A 150 1.72 8.47 -1.22
C GLY A 150 2.39 8.28 -2.57
N SER A 151 1.90 7.35 -3.38
CA SER A 151 2.43 7.07 -4.71
C SER A 151 2.18 8.22 -5.69
N ARG A 152 1.01 8.86 -5.62
CA ARG A 152 0.69 10.04 -6.46
C ARG A 152 1.62 11.21 -6.16
N ILE A 153 1.78 11.60 -4.89
CA ILE A 153 2.69 12.70 -4.51
C ILE A 153 4.14 12.35 -4.84
N PHE A 154 4.53 11.07 -4.67
CA PHE A 154 5.86 10.64 -5.09
C PHE A 154 6.04 10.76 -6.61
N GLY A 155 5.08 10.33 -7.41
CA GLY A 155 5.11 10.45 -8.87
C GLY A 155 5.18 11.89 -9.38
N GLU A 156 4.45 12.81 -8.71
CA GLU A 156 4.43 14.23 -9.07
C GLU A 156 5.69 15.00 -8.63
N ARG A 157 6.19 14.72 -7.43
CA ARG A 157 7.19 15.56 -6.73
C ARG A 157 8.42 14.81 -6.26
N GLY A 158 8.48 13.50 -6.52
CA GLY A 158 9.64 12.69 -6.18
C GLY A 158 10.79 12.84 -7.20
N PRO A 159 11.96 12.34 -6.86
CA PRO A 159 13.08 12.33 -7.79
C PRO A 159 12.79 11.38 -8.96
N LYS A 160 13.18 11.79 -10.16
CA LYS A 160 13.13 10.91 -11.34
C LYS A 160 14.01 9.67 -11.15
N ALA A 161 13.58 8.55 -11.67
CA ALA A 161 14.28 7.26 -11.61
C ALA A 161 14.35 6.61 -12.99
N ASP A 162 15.37 5.78 -13.20
CA ASP A 162 15.52 4.97 -14.41
C ASP A 162 14.71 3.68 -14.34
N LEU A 163 14.48 3.20 -13.09
CA LEU A 163 13.67 2.02 -12.82
C LEU A 163 12.96 2.21 -11.47
N ALA A 164 11.70 1.84 -11.40
CA ALA A 164 10.94 1.73 -10.16
C ALA A 164 10.35 0.33 -10.03
N ILE A 165 10.44 -0.25 -8.84
CA ILE A 165 9.86 -1.54 -8.49
C ILE A 165 8.84 -1.30 -7.38
N ALA A 166 7.55 -1.46 -7.71
CA ALA A 166 6.48 -1.51 -6.73
C ALA A 166 6.49 -2.87 -6.04
N GLY A 167 6.36 -2.87 -4.72
CA GLY A 167 6.50 -4.09 -3.93
C GLY A 167 5.16 -4.75 -3.63
N GLU A 168 4.48 -5.28 -4.65
CA GLU A 168 3.18 -5.92 -4.51
C GLU A 168 3.26 -7.46 -4.54
N PRO A 169 2.24 -8.18 -4.00
CA PRO A 169 2.22 -9.64 -3.97
C PRO A 169 1.85 -10.25 -5.34
N THR A 170 2.81 -10.34 -6.24
CA THR A 170 2.63 -10.79 -7.63
C THR A 170 3.11 -12.23 -7.88
N GLN A 171 3.32 -13.04 -6.84
CA GLN A 171 3.94 -14.36 -6.94
C GLN A 171 5.30 -14.35 -7.65
N LEU A 172 6.07 -13.28 -7.47
CA LEU A 172 7.36 -13.00 -8.13
C LEU A 172 7.26 -12.86 -9.66
N GLN A 173 6.06 -12.64 -10.18
CA GLN A 173 5.89 -12.31 -11.60
C GLN A 173 6.06 -10.81 -11.82
N VAL A 174 6.67 -10.46 -12.94
CA VAL A 174 6.74 -9.06 -13.37
C VAL A 174 5.39 -8.65 -13.96
N VAL A 175 4.71 -7.71 -13.29
CA VAL A 175 3.44 -7.14 -13.76
C VAL A 175 3.75 -5.84 -14.50
N THR A 176 3.51 -5.83 -15.81
CA THR A 176 3.82 -4.71 -16.70
C THR A 176 2.65 -3.75 -16.90
N ALA A 177 1.45 -4.16 -16.53
CA ALA A 177 0.24 -3.33 -16.58
C ALA A 177 -0.77 -3.80 -15.54
N HIS A 178 -1.55 -2.89 -15.01
CA HIS A 178 -2.66 -3.20 -14.09
C HIS A 178 -3.84 -2.25 -14.35
N LYS A 179 -5.04 -2.70 -13.95
CA LYS A 179 -6.22 -1.85 -13.96
C LYS A 179 -6.10 -0.79 -12.84
N GLY A 180 -6.66 0.39 -13.08
CA GLY A 180 -6.95 1.33 -12.02
C GLY A 180 -8.19 0.91 -11.22
N ASN A 181 -8.42 1.55 -10.10
CA ASN A 181 -9.64 1.42 -9.32
C ASN A 181 -10.35 2.78 -9.16
N LEU A 182 -11.65 2.74 -8.99
CA LEU A 182 -12.47 3.89 -8.69
C LEU A 182 -13.48 3.50 -7.61
N TRP A 183 -13.37 4.12 -6.45
CA TRP A 183 -14.33 3.98 -5.37
C TRP A 183 -15.44 5.01 -5.52
N LEU A 184 -16.69 4.55 -5.59
CA LEU A 184 -17.87 5.40 -5.69
C LEU A 184 -18.77 5.14 -4.48
N ARG A 185 -19.29 6.20 -3.91
CA ARG A 185 -20.30 6.14 -2.86
C ARG A 185 -21.63 6.63 -3.42
N PHE A 186 -22.65 5.79 -3.35
CA PHE A 186 -24.01 6.15 -3.71
C PHE A 186 -24.84 6.34 -2.44
N GLU A 187 -25.61 7.41 -2.41
CA GLU A 187 -26.51 7.72 -1.32
C GLU A 187 -27.93 7.97 -1.87
N THR A 188 -28.91 7.30 -1.32
CA THR A 188 -30.32 7.51 -1.64
C THR A 188 -31.06 8.10 -0.45
N ARG A 189 -32.00 8.99 -0.73
CA ARG A 189 -32.81 9.64 0.29
C ARG A 189 -34.26 9.23 0.13
N GLY A 190 -34.91 8.93 1.24
CA GLY A 190 -36.31 8.56 1.32
C GLY A 190 -37.16 9.59 2.07
N LYS A 191 -38.46 9.33 2.09
CA LYS A 191 -39.44 10.03 2.90
C LYS A 191 -40.25 8.99 3.67
N ALA A 192 -40.26 9.06 4.99
CA ALA A 192 -41.05 8.17 5.81
C ALA A 192 -42.56 8.42 5.60
N ALA A 193 -43.34 7.33 5.64
CA ALA A 193 -44.81 7.39 5.68
C ALA A 193 -45.32 6.27 6.59
N HIS A 194 -46.55 6.43 7.05
CA HIS A 194 -47.25 5.37 7.80
C HIS A 194 -47.45 4.13 6.90
N GLY A 195 -47.32 2.93 7.47
CA GLY A 195 -47.43 1.67 6.72
C GLY A 195 -48.75 1.48 5.97
N ALA A 196 -49.85 2.08 6.46
CA ALA A 196 -51.14 2.08 5.77
C ALA A 196 -51.24 3.11 4.61
N THR A 197 -50.31 4.03 4.48
CA THR A 197 -50.27 5.08 3.45
C THR A 197 -48.92 5.18 2.75
N PRO A 198 -48.40 4.07 2.19
CA PRO A 198 -47.02 4.02 1.64
C PRO A 198 -46.83 4.96 0.45
N HIS A 199 -47.90 5.30 -0.25
CA HIS A 199 -47.90 6.23 -1.40
C HIS A 199 -47.53 7.68 -1.02
N LEU A 200 -47.58 8.04 0.28
CA LEU A 200 -47.17 9.36 0.78
C LEU A 200 -45.66 9.39 1.09
N GLY A 201 -44.97 8.27 1.04
CA GLY A 201 -43.57 8.10 1.30
C GLY A 201 -42.74 7.86 0.02
N LYS A 202 -41.40 7.76 0.25
CA LYS A 202 -40.45 7.35 -0.78
C LYS A 202 -39.42 6.40 -0.12
N SER A 203 -39.31 5.19 -0.64
CA SER A 203 -38.33 4.22 -0.09
C SER A 203 -36.94 4.46 -0.64
N ALA A 204 -36.00 4.82 0.22
CA ALA A 204 -34.58 4.92 -0.13
C ALA A 204 -34.00 3.55 -0.53
N ILE A 205 -34.52 2.45 0.04
CA ILE A 205 -34.10 1.09 -0.30
C ILE A 205 -34.49 0.74 -1.73
N HIS A 206 -35.71 1.06 -2.15
CA HIS A 206 -36.13 0.81 -3.53
C HIS A 206 -35.35 1.61 -4.55
N GLU A 207 -35.01 2.87 -4.24
CA GLU A 207 -34.14 3.68 -5.10
C GLU A 207 -32.73 3.09 -5.21
N MET A 208 -32.15 2.63 -4.09
CA MET A 208 -30.84 1.97 -4.10
C MET A 208 -30.86 0.66 -4.88
N ALA A 209 -31.94 -0.14 -4.76
CA ALA A 209 -32.09 -1.37 -5.52
C ALA A 209 -32.08 -1.11 -7.04
N ARG A 210 -32.77 -0.06 -7.51
CA ARG A 210 -32.75 0.34 -8.92
C ARG A 210 -31.37 0.77 -9.39
N ILE A 211 -30.66 1.57 -8.58
CA ILE A 211 -29.27 1.96 -8.89
C ILE A 211 -28.40 0.72 -9.02
N THR A 212 -28.51 -0.21 -8.06
CA THR A 212 -27.73 -1.47 -8.06
C THR A 212 -28.02 -2.29 -9.32
N GLU A 213 -29.29 -2.41 -9.71
CA GLU A 213 -29.69 -3.12 -10.94
C GLU A 213 -29.04 -2.50 -12.18
N VAL A 214 -29.16 -1.18 -12.36
CA VAL A 214 -28.54 -0.47 -13.50
C VAL A 214 -27.03 -0.65 -13.52
N LEU A 215 -26.37 -0.58 -12.37
CA LEU A 215 -24.92 -0.79 -12.29
C LEU A 215 -24.51 -2.20 -12.73
N LEU A 216 -25.24 -3.22 -12.29
CA LEU A 216 -24.94 -4.62 -12.56
C LEU A 216 -25.38 -5.11 -13.95
N THR A 217 -26.25 -4.37 -14.64
CA THR A 217 -26.77 -4.70 -15.97
C THR A 217 -26.25 -3.71 -17.01
N GLU A 218 -26.96 -2.62 -17.22
CA GLU A 218 -26.71 -1.66 -18.30
C GLU A 218 -25.28 -1.07 -18.24
N TYR A 219 -24.84 -0.64 -17.05
CA TYR A 219 -23.51 -0.05 -16.91
C TYR A 219 -22.40 -1.09 -17.03
N ALA A 220 -22.61 -2.29 -16.47
CA ALA A 220 -21.66 -3.39 -16.65
C ALA A 220 -21.52 -3.77 -18.14
N ASP A 221 -22.60 -3.74 -18.93
CA ASP A 221 -22.56 -3.98 -20.37
C ASP A 221 -21.82 -2.88 -21.12
N GLU A 222 -22.00 -1.61 -20.75
CA GLU A 222 -21.19 -0.50 -21.30
C GLU A 222 -19.71 -0.64 -20.97
N LEU A 223 -19.36 -1.07 -19.76
CA LEU A 223 -17.97 -1.32 -19.40
C LEU A 223 -17.34 -2.46 -20.22
N ARG A 224 -18.09 -3.53 -20.52
CA ARG A 224 -17.61 -4.64 -21.36
C ARG A 224 -17.26 -4.23 -22.78
N LYS A 225 -17.82 -3.16 -23.30
CA LYS A 225 -17.47 -2.61 -24.63
C LYS A 225 -16.07 -1.94 -24.64
N ARG A 226 -15.55 -1.59 -23.46
CA ARG A 226 -14.23 -0.95 -23.31
C ARG A 226 -13.16 -2.00 -23.02
N THR A 227 -12.47 -2.46 -24.05
CA THR A 227 -11.47 -3.51 -23.93
C THR A 227 -10.07 -2.94 -24.07
N HIS A 228 -9.18 -3.31 -23.14
CA HIS A 228 -7.75 -3.04 -23.26
C HIS A 228 -7.00 -4.31 -23.70
N PRO A 229 -6.06 -4.25 -24.66
CA PRO A 229 -5.40 -5.43 -25.20
C PRO A 229 -4.73 -6.35 -24.16
N LEU A 230 -4.12 -5.75 -23.11
CA LEU A 230 -3.43 -6.49 -22.05
C LEU A 230 -4.31 -6.80 -20.84
N LEU A 231 -5.35 -6.00 -20.57
CA LEU A 231 -6.06 -6.03 -19.29
C LEU A 231 -7.51 -6.51 -19.42
N GLY A 232 -7.99 -6.70 -20.65
CA GLY A 232 -9.38 -7.07 -20.90
C GLY A 232 -10.37 -5.94 -20.54
N HIS A 233 -11.57 -6.32 -20.14
CA HIS A 233 -12.63 -5.38 -19.80
C HIS A 233 -12.47 -4.79 -18.40
N PRO A 234 -12.94 -3.55 -18.16
CA PRO A 234 -13.27 -3.07 -16.82
C PRO A 234 -14.36 -3.94 -16.17
N SER A 235 -14.46 -3.87 -14.86
CA SER A 235 -15.51 -4.55 -14.07
C SER A 235 -16.06 -3.61 -13.01
N ILE A 236 -17.27 -3.90 -12.56
CA ILE A 236 -17.91 -3.30 -11.40
C ILE A 236 -18.16 -4.38 -10.37
#